data_7e766a1aacb396bebd07473245038c16
#
_entry.id   7e766a1aacb396bebd07473245038c16
#
_cell.length_a   1.000
_cell.length_b   1.000
_cell.length_c   1.000
_cell.angle_alpha   90.00
_cell.angle_beta   90.00
_cell.angle_gamma   90.00
#
_symmetry.space_group_name_H-M   'P 1'
#
loop_
_entity.id
_entity.type
_entity.pdbx_description
1 polymer ?
#
loop_
_entity_poly.entity_id
_entity_poly.type
_entity_poly.pdbx_seq_one_letter_code
_entity_poly.pdbx_strand_id
1 'polypeptide(L)'
;MPKDRYESPLASRYASDFMLCLFSPDTRFQTWRRLWVALARAEHNLGLPITAEQVAELEAHITDIDYETASAREKEVRHDVMAHVYTYGKAAPSATGIIHLGATSCYVTDNADLIIYREGLRYLRGELLAVVANLSKFAEQYKATPTLGYTHYQPAQLVTVGKRATLWMQDLLSDLEELDFVLDHMKFLGCRGTTGTEASFMDLFDGDGAKIDEMNRQIAAEFGFEQCYAVCGQTYPRKADSRILNCLSAIAQSCYRMANDIRLLQHDRQVEEPFEKNQIGSSAMAYKRNPMRSERICSLSRYLMADAMNAPMTASVQWLARTVDDSANRRISMPEGFLCADAILRLSQNVTDGLHVNEKIVDRTCREYLPFIATENLMMEGVKRGGDRQALHEIIRTCSMAATARMKEGEPCDLLSRLAAEPAFGMTEAEMEAVLDPKLYIGRCPEQVDAFLAQVRPLLSGASREVPEISL
;
A
#
# COMPACT_ATOMS: atom_id res chain seq x y z
N MET A 1 24.66 0.28 -20.81
CA MET A 1 25.10 1.55 -20.18
C MET A 1 26.23 1.27 -19.21
N PRO A 2 27.22 2.15 -19.03
CA PRO A 2 28.23 2.00 -18.00
C PRO A 2 27.55 1.91 -16.62
N LYS A 3 28.09 1.06 -15.74
CA LYS A 3 27.58 0.91 -14.35
C LYS A 3 28.45 1.65 -13.33
N ASP A 4 28.95 2.80 -13.73
CA ASP A 4 29.91 3.64 -12.98
C ASP A 4 29.22 4.83 -12.29
N ARG A 5 27.89 4.86 -12.27
CA ARG A 5 27.07 5.90 -11.63
C ARG A 5 26.08 5.31 -10.66
N TYR A 6 25.73 6.09 -9.66
CA TYR A 6 24.68 5.70 -8.72
C TYR A 6 23.32 5.56 -9.42
N GLU A 7 22.62 4.49 -9.13
CA GLU A 7 21.24 4.23 -9.54
C GLU A 7 20.43 3.83 -8.30
N SER A 8 19.23 4.40 -8.16
CA SER A 8 18.38 4.07 -7.03
C SER A 8 17.97 2.60 -7.08
N PRO A 9 18.09 1.83 -5.97
CA PRO A 9 17.61 0.46 -5.90
C PRO A 9 16.08 0.34 -6.13
N LEU A 10 15.31 1.38 -5.84
CA LEU A 10 13.89 1.40 -6.17
C LEU A 10 13.67 1.24 -7.67
N ALA A 11 14.46 1.94 -8.49
CA ALA A 11 14.38 1.86 -9.94
C ALA A 11 15.01 0.57 -10.51
N SER A 12 16.17 0.16 -10.00
CA SER A 12 16.93 -0.94 -10.62
C SER A 12 16.53 -2.33 -10.14
N ARG A 13 15.76 -2.46 -9.04
CA ARG A 13 15.46 -3.76 -8.42
C ARG A 13 14.04 -3.98 -7.96
N TYR A 14 13.33 -2.95 -7.50
CA TYR A 14 12.16 -3.19 -6.67
C TYR A 14 10.84 -2.79 -7.31
N ALA A 15 10.78 -1.61 -7.96
CA ALA A 15 9.56 -1.14 -8.58
C ALA A 15 9.20 -1.88 -9.86
N SER A 16 7.94 -1.86 -10.24
CA SER A 16 7.43 -2.42 -11.49
C SER A 16 7.80 -1.54 -12.70
N ASP A 17 7.87 -2.16 -13.87
CA ASP A 17 8.05 -1.43 -15.13
C ASP A 17 6.93 -0.41 -15.36
N PHE A 18 5.70 -0.73 -14.95
CA PHE A 18 4.59 0.22 -15.03
C PHE A 18 4.88 1.49 -14.23
N MET A 19 5.29 1.35 -12.97
CA MET A 19 5.55 2.51 -12.10
C MET A 19 6.77 3.30 -12.58
N LEU A 20 7.82 2.61 -13.04
CA LEU A 20 8.99 3.25 -13.64
C LEU A 20 8.63 4.04 -14.91
N CYS A 21 7.79 3.48 -15.78
CA CYS A 21 7.30 4.14 -16.97
C CYS A 21 6.43 5.35 -16.62
N LEU A 22 5.53 5.21 -15.64
CA LEU A 22 4.61 6.27 -15.21
C LEU A 22 5.35 7.53 -14.71
N PHE A 23 6.46 7.37 -14.01
CA PHE A 23 7.30 8.47 -13.52
C PHE A 23 8.48 8.81 -14.44
N SER A 24 8.50 8.26 -15.65
CA SER A 24 9.55 8.54 -16.63
C SER A 24 9.46 9.97 -17.22
N PRO A 25 10.56 10.51 -17.74
CA PRO A 25 10.55 11.74 -18.52
C PRO A 25 9.58 11.69 -19.71
N ASP A 26 9.49 10.56 -20.42
CA ASP A 26 8.58 10.38 -21.54
C ASP A 26 7.12 10.60 -21.13
N THR A 27 6.64 9.90 -20.11
CA THR A 27 5.27 10.08 -19.59
C THR A 27 5.03 11.53 -19.15
N ARG A 28 5.97 12.13 -18.46
CA ARG A 28 5.87 13.52 -17.99
C ARG A 28 5.71 14.50 -19.14
N PHE A 29 6.62 14.47 -20.12
CA PHE A 29 6.61 15.47 -21.19
C PHE A 29 5.54 15.20 -22.24
N GLN A 30 5.18 13.96 -22.50
CA GLN A 30 3.99 13.64 -23.31
C GLN A 30 2.71 14.14 -22.62
N THR A 31 2.60 14.05 -21.31
CA THR A 31 1.47 14.60 -20.55
C THR A 31 1.43 16.12 -20.66
N TRP A 32 2.58 16.82 -20.64
CA TRP A 32 2.62 18.26 -20.89
C TRP A 32 2.10 18.58 -22.29
N ARG A 33 2.53 17.85 -23.32
CA ARG A 33 2.04 18.05 -24.69
C ARG A 33 0.55 17.78 -24.82
N ARG A 34 0.03 16.74 -24.19
CA ARG A 34 -1.41 16.47 -24.12
C ARG A 34 -2.18 17.62 -23.46
N LEU A 35 -1.64 18.22 -22.41
CA LEU A 35 -2.22 19.38 -21.76
C LEU A 35 -2.23 20.61 -22.68
N TRP A 36 -1.17 20.86 -23.45
CA TRP A 36 -1.15 21.94 -24.43
C TRP A 36 -2.14 21.71 -25.58
N VAL A 37 -2.30 20.46 -26.03
CA VAL A 37 -3.34 20.10 -27.01
C VAL A 37 -4.74 20.39 -26.48
N ALA A 38 -5.00 19.93 -25.23
CA ALA A 38 -6.30 20.15 -24.58
C ALA A 38 -6.61 21.65 -24.39
N LEU A 39 -5.62 22.45 -24.02
CA LEU A 39 -5.76 23.91 -23.92
C LEU A 39 -6.12 24.51 -25.28
N ALA A 40 -5.31 24.26 -26.31
CA ALA A 40 -5.54 24.81 -27.66
C ALA A 40 -6.89 24.38 -28.24
N ARG A 41 -7.31 23.13 -28.00
CA ARG A 41 -8.63 22.61 -28.39
C ARG A 41 -9.76 23.33 -27.68
N ALA A 42 -9.65 23.54 -26.37
CA ALA A 42 -10.66 24.26 -25.60
C ALA A 42 -10.76 25.73 -26.02
N GLU A 43 -9.63 26.41 -26.23
CA GLU A 43 -9.54 27.77 -26.73
C GLU A 43 -10.17 27.90 -28.13
N HIS A 44 -9.87 26.96 -29.04
CA HIS A 44 -10.51 26.87 -30.36
C HIS A 44 -12.03 26.75 -30.25
N ASN A 45 -12.51 25.81 -29.44
CA ASN A 45 -13.95 25.55 -29.23
C ASN A 45 -14.70 26.77 -28.69
N LEU A 46 -14.02 27.60 -27.92
CA LEU A 46 -14.59 28.82 -27.30
C LEU A 46 -14.40 30.10 -28.14
N GLY A 47 -13.86 29.96 -29.34
CA GLY A 47 -13.83 31.00 -30.35
C GLY A 47 -12.59 31.88 -30.39
N LEU A 48 -11.49 31.47 -29.74
CA LEU A 48 -10.20 32.11 -29.95
C LEU A 48 -9.68 31.82 -31.39
N PRO A 49 -8.81 32.68 -31.97
CA PRO A 49 -8.32 32.53 -33.33
C PRO A 49 -7.26 31.42 -33.47
N ILE A 50 -7.62 30.23 -33.06
CA ILE A 50 -6.86 28.98 -33.18
C ILE A 50 -7.56 28.11 -34.21
N THR A 51 -6.83 27.55 -35.19
CA THR A 51 -7.42 26.72 -36.21
C THR A 51 -7.44 25.23 -35.83
N ALA A 52 -8.36 24.48 -36.41
CA ALA A 52 -8.44 23.02 -36.21
C ALA A 52 -7.15 22.33 -36.71
N GLU A 53 -6.53 22.86 -37.78
CA GLU A 53 -5.27 22.33 -38.32
C GLU A 53 -4.12 22.51 -37.34
N GLN A 54 -4.05 23.63 -36.63
CA GLN A 54 -3.04 23.86 -35.57
C GLN A 54 -3.21 22.85 -34.39
N VAL A 55 -4.43 22.63 -33.97
CA VAL A 55 -4.72 21.62 -32.92
C VAL A 55 -4.33 20.23 -33.38
N ALA A 56 -4.68 19.86 -34.63
CA ALA A 56 -4.33 18.56 -35.20
C ALA A 56 -2.81 18.36 -35.34
N GLU A 57 -2.08 19.40 -35.73
CA GLU A 57 -0.60 19.36 -35.80
C GLU A 57 0.02 19.15 -34.42
N LEU A 58 -0.44 19.83 -33.38
CA LEU A 58 -0.01 19.59 -32.02
C LEU A 58 -0.29 18.13 -31.60
N GLU A 59 -1.48 17.64 -31.87
CA GLU A 59 -1.88 16.27 -31.49
C GLU A 59 -1.01 15.23 -32.18
N ALA A 60 -0.62 15.43 -33.44
CA ALA A 60 0.24 14.51 -34.18
C ALA A 60 1.66 14.40 -33.61
N HIS A 61 2.10 15.38 -32.84
CA HIS A 61 3.48 15.47 -32.33
C HIS A 61 3.58 15.32 -30.79
N ILE A 62 2.64 14.62 -30.15
CA ILE A 62 2.66 14.43 -28.69
C ILE A 62 3.88 13.59 -28.25
N THR A 63 4.26 12.58 -29.04
CA THR A 63 5.22 11.54 -28.60
C THR A 63 6.65 11.76 -29.12
N ASP A 64 6.86 12.55 -30.15
CA ASP A 64 8.16 12.76 -30.79
C ASP A 64 8.98 13.89 -30.13
N ILE A 65 9.42 13.65 -28.91
CA ILE A 65 10.14 14.63 -28.10
C ILE A 65 11.62 14.63 -28.45
N ASP A 66 12.12 15.77 -28.96
CA ASP A 66 13.56 16.01 -29.18
C ASP A 66 14.23 16.47 -27.88
N TYR A 67 14.74 15.48 -27.09
CA TYR A 67 15.40 15.73 -25.81
C TYR A 67 16.72 16.49 -25.95
N GLU A 68 17.41 16.36 -27.07
CA GLU A 68 18.67 17.06 -27.31
C GLU A 68 18.42 18.57 -27.47
N THR A 69 17.46 18.91 -28.32
CA THR A 69 17.02 20.30 -28.49
C THR A 69 16.45 20.88 -27.19
N ALA A 70 15.61 20.13 -26.47
CA ALA A 70 15.04 20.57 -25.20
C ALA A 70 16.13 20.89 -24.17
N SER A 71 17.08 19.96 -23.98
CA SER A 71 18.19 20.13 -23.03
C SER A 71 19.13 21.29 -23.41
N ALA A 72 19.42 21.46 -24.68
CA ALA A 72 20.22 22.61 -25.18
C ALA A 72 19.51 23.94 -24.89
N ARG A 73 18.21 24.02 -25.19
CA ARG A 73 17.42 25.21 -24.95
C ARG A 73 17.24 25.53 -23.47
N GLU A 74 17.05 24.53 -22.63
CA GLU A 74 16.97 24.70 -21.16
C GLU A 74 18.27 25.26 -20.58
N LYS A 75 19.42 24.79 -21.03
CA LYS A 75 20.72 25.37 -20.64
C LYS A 75 20.86 26.85 -21.00
N GLU A 76 20.31 27.26 -22.14
CA GLU A 76 20.32 28.63 -22.59
C GLU A 76 19.38 29.54 -21.79
N VAL A 77 18.10 29.14 -21.67
CA VAL A 77 17.06 29.99 -21.08
C VAL A 77 16.80 29.75 -19.61
N ARG A 78 17.39 28.69 -19.00
CA ARG A 78 17.25 28.31 -17.60
C ARG A 78 15.80 28.05 -17.16
N HIS A 79 14.98 27.52 -18.09
CA HIS A 79 13.57 27.26 -17.84
C HIS A 79 13.09 26.03 -18.63
N ASP A 80 12.74 24.96 -17.91
CA ASP A 80 12.36 23.67 -18.49
C ASP A 80 11.09 23.74 -19.35
N VAL A 81 10.01 24.34 -18.82
CA VAL A 81 8.73 24.44 -19.57
C VAL A 81 8.91 25.26 -20.87
N MET A 82 9.62 26.38 -20.83
CA MET A 82 9.86 27.18 -22.02
C MET A 82 10.78 26.48 -23.03
N ALA A 83 11.70 25.64 -22.59
CA ALA A 83 12.50 24.79 -23.47
C ALA A 83 11.61 23.75 -24.19
N HIS A 84 10.65 23.16 -23.50
CA HIS A 84 9.71 22.23 -24.12
C HIS A 84 8.66 22.92 -25.01
N VAL A 85 8.21 24.14 -24.70
CA VAL A 85 7.38 24.98 -25.63
C VAL A 85 8.13 25.21 -26.93
N TYR A 86 9.40 25.62 -26.84
CA TYR A 86 10.24 25.85 -28.03
C TYR A 86 10.42 24.56 -28.86
N THR A 87 10.72 23.43 -28.18
CA THR A 87 10.93 22.15 -28.85
C THR A 87 9.64 21.64 -29.50
N TYR A 88 8.49 21.86 -28.87
CA TYR A 88 7.20 21.49 -29.42
C TYR A 88 6.83 22.35 -30.61
N GLY A 89 7.11 23.68 -30.58
CA GLY A 89 6.92 24.58 -31.71
C GLY A 89 7.79 24.24 -32.93
N LYS A 90 8.96 23.61 -32.72
CA LYS A 90 9.76 23.07 -33.82
C LYS A 90 9.11 21.87 -34.50
N ALA A 91 8.47 20.99 -33.71
CA ALA A 91 7.75 19.84 -34.24
C ALA A 91 6.42 20.23 -34.90
N ALA A 92 5.76 21.29 -34.40
CA ALA A 92 4.48 21.82 -34.88
C ALA A 92 4.59 23.30 -35.31
N PRO A 93 5.23 23.61 -36.44
CA PRO A 93 5.56 24.99 -36.82
C PRO A 93 4.35 25.90 -36.99
N SER A 94 3.23 25.42 -37.53
CA SER A 94 2.01 26.24 -37.72
C SER A 94 1.35 26.63 -36.39
N ALA A 95 1.58 25.82 -35.35
CA ALA A 95 1.01 26.01 -34.04
C ALA A 95 1.95 26.73 -33.05
N THR A 96 3.18 27.08 -33.44
CA THR A 96 4.19 27.66 -32.54
C THR A 96 3.67 28.86 -31.75
N GLY A 97 2.86 29.72 -32.34
CA GLY A 97 2.34 30.93 -31.72
C GLY A 97 1.21 30.72 -30.71
N ILE A 98 0.63 29.52 -30.64
CA ILE A 98 -0.52 29.21 -29.75
C ILE A 98 -0.16 28.25 -28.62
N ILE A 99 1.02 27.65 -28.63
CA ILE A 99 1.45 26.76 -27.55
C ILE A 99 1.53 27.57 -26.26
N HIS A 100 0.87 27.09 -25.20
CA HIS A 100 0.93 27.70 -23.86
C HIS A 100 0.25 29.11 -23.82
N LEU A 101 -0.70 29.40 -24.69
CA LEU A 101 -1.38 30.70 -24.74
C LEU A 101 -2.13 30.96 -23.43
N GLY A 102 -1.94 32.16 -22.84
CA GLY A 102 -2.54 32.52 -21.54
C GLY A 102 -2.08 31.74 -20.31
N ALA A 103 -1.39 30.62 -20.50
CA ALA A 103 -1.02 29.72 -19.39
C ALA A 103 0.30 30.16 -18.72
N THR A 104 0.52 29.59 -17.50
CA THR A 104 1.81 29.64 -16.80
C THR A 104 2.37 28.22 -16.67
N SER A 105 3.65 28.08 -16.26
CA SER A 105 4.32 26.80 -16.17
C SER A 105 3.57 25.78 -15.33
N CYS A 106 2.90 26.21 -14.25
CA CYS A 106 2.14 25.30 -13.37
C CYS A 106 0.89 24.71 -14.03
N TYR A 107 0.43 25.28 -15.16
CA TYR A 107 -0.62 24.63 -15.93
C TYR A 107 -0.20 23.22 -16.37
N VAL A 108 1.01 23.06 -16.91
CA VAL A 108 1.46 21.72 -17.33
C VAL A 108 2.12 20.94 -16.22
N THR A 109 2.95 21.57 -15.38
CA THR A 109 3.66 20.81 -14.34
C THR A 109 2.71 20.25 -13.30
N ASP A 110 1.81 21.05 -12.78
CA ASP A 110 0.92 20.68 -11.68
C ASP A 110 -0.23 19.76 -12.14
N ASN A 111 -0.86 20.09 -13.28
CA ASN A 111 -1.91 19.20 -13.80
C ASN A 111 -1.35 17.85 -14.25
N ALA A 112 -0.13 17.80 -14.82
CA ALA A 112 0.52 16.54 -15.16
C ALA A 112 0.81 15.69 -13.90
N ASP A 113 1.29 16.31 -12.84
CA ASP A 113 1.52 15.62 -11.56
C ASP A 113 0.21 14.98 -11.05
N LEU A 114 -0.90 15.72 -11.05
CA LEU A 114 -2.20 15.18 -10.61
C LEU A 114 -2.69 14.03 -11.48
N ILE A 115 -2.49 14.08 -12.80
CA ILE A 115 -2.82 12.98 -13.72
C ILE A 115 -1.98 11.75 -13.39
N ILE A 116 -0.66 11.91 -13.28
CA ILE A 116 0.29 10.82 -13.01
C ILE A 116 0.03 10.19 -11.64
N TYR A 117 -0.17 11.01 -10.60
CA TYR A 117 -0.45 10.50 -9.25
C TYR A 117 -1.75 9.71 -9.19
N ARG A 118 -2.81 10.17 -9.87
CA ARG A 118 -4.06 9.43 -9.93
C ARG A 118 -3.91 8.05 -10.60
N GLU A 119 -3.18 7.98 -11.70
CA GLU A 119 -2.91 6.70 -12.37
C GLU A 119 -2.06 5.78 -11.48
N GLY A 120 -1.07 6.33 -10.78
CA GLY A 120 -0.29 5.59 -9.79
C GLY A 120 -1.15 5.03 -8.66
N LEU A 121 -2.03 5.86 -8.09
CA LEU A 121 -2.96 5.41 -7.03
C LEU A 121 -3.92 4.32 -7.52
N ARG A 122 -4.46 4.45 -8.73
CA ARG A 122 -5.32 3.41 -9.34
C ARG A 122 -4.58 2.09 -9.53
N TYR A 123 -3.34 2.17 -9.95
CA TYR A 123 -2.50 0.97 -10.08
C TYR A 123 -2.26 0.32 -8.72
N LEU A 124 -1.83 1.08 -7.71
CA LEU A 124 -1.58 0.60 -6.34
C LEU A 124 -2.85 0.05 -5.67
N ARG A 125 -4.01 0.63 -5.97
CA ARG A 125 -5.31 0.09 -5.54
C ARG A 125 -5.51 -1.36 -6.01
N GLY A 126 -5.19 -1.62 -7.27
CA GLY A 126 -5.26 -2.97 -7.81
C GLY A 126 -4.26 -3.93 -7.16
N GLU A 127 -3.04 -3.46 -6.87
CA GLU A 127 -2.02 -4.23 -6.16
C GLU A 127 -2.48 -4.57 -4.73
N LEU A 128 -3.05 -3.61 -4.03
CA LEU A 128 -3.59 -3.80 -2.68
C LEU A 128 -4.73 -4.84 -2.67
N LEU A 129 -5.66 -4.75 -3.61
CA LEU A 129 -6.73 -5.73 -3.76
C LEU A 129 -6.20 -7.14 -4.06
N ALA A 130 -5.10 -7.28 -4.81
CA ALA A 130 -4.49 -8.58 -5.06
C ALA A 130 -3.90 -9.20 -3.77
N VAL A 131 -3.28 -8.40 -2.91
CA VAL A 131 -2.84 -8.87 -1.57
C VAL A 131 -4.02 -9.35 -0.73
N VAL A 132 -5.11 -8.57 -0.68
CA VAL A 132 -6.33 -8.94 0.05
C VAL A 132 -6.96 -10.20 -0.53
N ALA A 133 -6.95 -10.38 -1.85
CA ALA A 133 -7.45 -11.59 -2.51
C ALA A 133 -6.66 -12.85 -2.13
N ASN A 134 -5.33 -12.76 -2.08
CA ASN A 134 -4.47 -13.87 -1.65
C ASN A 134 -4.72 -14.23 -0.18
N LEU A 135 -4.77 -13.22 0.69
CA LEU A 135 -5.09 -13.41 2.12
C LEU A 135 -6.50 -13.98 2.32
N SER A 136 -7.48 -13.61 1.47
CA SER A 136 -8.83 -14.17 1.54
C SER A 136 -8.84 -15.68 1.29
N LYS A 137 -8.10 -16.15 0.27
CA LYS A 137 -7.92 -17.57 -0.03
C LYS A 137 -7.25 -18.30 1.15
N PHE A 138 -6.18 -17.70 1.67
CA PHE A 138 -5.45 -18.26 2.83
C PHE A 138 -6.34 -18.30 4.07
N ALA A 139 -7.09 -17.26 4.38
CA ALA A 139 -7.99 -17.23 5.52
C ALA A 139 -9.12 -18.28 5.41
N GLU A 140 -9.71 -18.43 4.23
CA GLU A 140 -10.73 -19.44 3.95
C GLU A 140 -10.19 -20.86 4.14
N GLN A 141 -8.99 -21.13 3.62
CA GLN A 141 -8.35 -22.45 3.71
C GLN A 141 -8.08 -22.86 5.16
N TYR A 142 -7.63 -21.92 6.00
CA TYR A 142 -7.19 -22.19 7.37
C TYR A 142 -8.13 -21.64 8.45
N LYS A 143 -9.38 -21.33 8.12
CA LYS A 143 -10.36 -20.75 9.06
C LYS A 143 -10.64 -21.62 10.28
N ALA A 144 -10.50 -22.95 10.16
CA ALA A 144 -10.74 -23.92 11.22
C ALA A 144 -9.45 -24.56 11.76
N THR A 145 -8.27 -24.13 11.33
CA THR A 145 -6.98 -24.68 11.80
C THR A 145 -6.57 -24.00 13.08
N PRO A 146 -6.62 -24.68 14.24
CA PRO A 146 -6.23 -24.10 15.53
C PRO A 146 -4.76 -23.67 15.52
N THR A 147 -4.47 -22.55 16.15
CA THR A 147 -3.11 -22.09 16.42
C THR A 147 -3.06 -21.35 17.76
N LEU A 148 -1.91 -21.35 18.39
CA LEU A 148 -1.72 -20.62 19.64
C LEU A 148 -1.79 -19.11 19.38
N GLY A 149 -2.66 -18.43 20.12
CA GLY A 149 -2.72 -16.98 20.15
C GLY A 149 -1.70 -16.41 21.14
N TYR A 150 -1.18 -15.23 20.83
CA TYR A 150 -0.21 -14.54 21.68
C TYR A 150 -0.73 -13.16 22.04
N THR A 151 -0.66 -12.80 23.33
CA THR A 151 -0.81 -11.45 23.82
C THR A 151 0.43 -11.07 24.61
N HIS A 152 0.92 -9.84 24.46
CA HIS A 152 2.21 -9.43 25.04
C HIS A 152 3.36 -10.37 24.63
N TYR A 153 3.22 -11.01 23.46
CA TYR A 153 4.10 -12.06 22.95
C TYR A 153 4.25 -13.26 23.90
N GLN A 154 3.24 -13.50 24.74
CA GLN A 154 3.15 -14.67 25.60
C GLN A 154 1.99 -15.56 25.14
N PRO A 155 2.13 -16.92 25.32
CA PRO A 155 1.05 -17.85 25.02
C PRO A 155 -0.24 -17.46 25.73
N ALA A 156 -1.33 -17.44 24.97
CA ALA A 156 -2.67 -17.12 25.45
C ALA A 156 -3.67 -18.20 24.99
N GLN A 157 -4.90 -17.82 24.71
CA GLN A 157 -5.91 -18.75 24.20
C GLN A 157 -5.67 -19.11 22.73
N LEU A 158 -6.28 -20.20 22.26
CA LEU A 158 -6.23 -20.58 20.86
C LEU A 158 -7.06 -19.63 20.00
N VAL A 159 -6.58 -19.46 18.80
CA VAL A 159 -7.27 -18.82 17.66
C VAL A 159 -7.14 -19.76 16.46
N THR A 160 -7.48 -19.31 15.24
CA THR A 160 -7.15 -20.06 14.03
C THR A 160 -6.17 -19.29 13.14
N VAL A 161 -5.44 -20.04 12.32
CA VAL A 161 -4.50 -19.47 11.34
C VAL A 161 -5.24 -18.51 10.40
N GLY A 162 -6.43 -18.90 9.91
CA GLY A 162 -7.26 -18.04 9.06
C GLY A 162 -7.76 -16.78 9.79
N LYS A 163 -8.16 -16.89 11.06
CA LYS A 163 -8.56 -15.73 11.86
C LYS A 163 -7.40 -14.74 12.03
N ARG A 164 -6.18 -15.21 12.21
CA ARG A 164 -4.99 -14.32 12.26
C ARG A 164 -4.82 -13.54 10.97
N ALA A 165 -4.99 -14.17 9.81
CA ALA A 165 -4.90 -13.50 8.51
C ALA A 165 -5.96 -12.41 8.34
N THR A 166 -7.17 -12.59 8.87
CA THR A 166 -8.20 -11.54 8.80
C THR A 166 -7.84 -10.28 9.57
N LEU A 167 -6.96 -10.36 10.57
CA LEU A 167 -6.47 -9.16 11.28
C LEU A 167 -5.55 -8.32 10.38
N TRP A 168 -4.71 -8.95 9.56
CA TRP A 168 -3.90 -8.24 8.57
C TRP A 168 -4.78 -7.64 7.46
N MET A 169 -5.78 -8.40 7.02
CA MET A 169 -6.73 -7.92 6.01
C MET A 169 -7.54 -6.72 6.49
N GLN A 170 -7.91 -6.67 7.77
CA GLN A 170 -8.68 -5.55 8.32
C GLN A 170 -7.93 -4.22 8.19
N ASP A 171 -6.62 -4.22 8.45
CA ASP A 171 -5.78 -3.02 8.28
C ASP A 171 -5.70 -2.62 6.79
N LEU A 172 -5.44 -3.59 5.89
CA LEU A 172 -5.36 -3.33 4.45
C LEU A 172 -6.68 -2.83 3.85
N LEU A 173 -7.83 -3.25 4.40
CA LEU A 173 -9.14 -2.74 3.99
C LEU A 173 -9.36 -1.30 4.44
N SER A 174 -8.88 -0.93 5.63
CA SER A 174 -8.90 0.47 6.07
C SER A 174 -8.02 1.35 5.18
N ASP A 175 -6.87 0.84 4.73
CA ASP A 175 -6.02 1.54 3.76
C ASP A 175 -6.69 1.68 2.39
N LEU A 176 -7.47 0.67 1.97
CA LEU A 176 -8.24 0.71 0.72
C LEU A 176 -9.33 1.80 0.78
N GLU A 177 -10.04 1.91 1.90
CA GLU A 177 -11.04 2.97 2.13
C GLU A 177 -10.40 4.37 2.04
N GLU A 178 -9.24 4.56 2.66
CA GLU A 178 -8.51 5.84 2.59
C GLU A 178 -8.00 6.13 1.18
N LEU A 179 -7.51 5.12 0.47
CA LEU A 179 -7.04 5.26 -0.91
C LEU A 179 -8.19 5.62 -1.86
N ASP A 180 -9.35 4.98 -1.71
CA ASP A 180 -10.56 5.30 -2.47
C ASP A 180 -11.03 6.72 -2.15
N PHE A 181 -11.01 7.12 -0.89
CA PHE A 181 -11.31 8.50 -0.48
C PHE A 181 -10.37 9.52 -1.15
N VAL A 182 -9.06 9.23 -1.19
CA VAL A 182 -8.09 10.12 -1.86
C VAL A 182 -8.39 10.23 -3.35
N LEU A 183 -8.64 9.11 -4.04
CA LEU A 183 -8.98 9.07 -5.46
C LEU A 183 -10.24 9.87 -5.79
N ASP A 184 -11.31 9.69 -5.00
CA ASP A 184 -12.62 10.34 -5.21
C ASP A 184 -12.58 11.84 -4.96
N HIS A 185 -11.60 12.31 -4.15
CA HIS A 185 -11.49 13.73 -3.79
C HIS A 185 -10.35 14.44 -4.53
N MET A 186 -9.66 13.78 -5.47
CA MET A 186 -8.69 14.46 -6.32
C MET A 186 -9.38 15.43 -7.27
N LYS A 187 -8.84 16.66 -7.32
CA LYS A 187 -9.33 17.73 -8.20
C LYS A 187 -8.24 18.18 -9.13
N PHE A 188 -8.63 18.68 -10.29
CA PHE A 188 -7.72 19.27 -11.27
C PHE A 188 -7.36 20.71 -10.88
N LEU A 189 -6.16 21.18 -11.23
CA LEU A 189 -5.82 22.58 -11.01
C LEU A 189 -6.57 23.48 -12.00
N GLY A 190 -6.55 23.14 -13.29
CA GLY A 190 -7.03 23.98 -14.37
C GLY A 190 -6.01 25.04 -14.82
N CYS A 191 -6.51 26.02 -15.55
CA CYS A 191 -5.75 27.17 -16.07
C CYS A 191 -5.95 28.37 -15.14
N ARG A 192 -5.11 28.52 -14.12
CA ARG A 192 -5.32 29.54 -13.06
C ARG A 192 -4.48 30.80 -13.23
N GLY A 193 -3.47 30.77 -14.07
CA GLY A 193 -2.54 31.90 -14.26
C GLY A 193 -1.55 32.04 -13.11
N THR A 194 -0.81 33.16 -13.11
CA THR A 194 0.35 33.37 -12.25
C THR A 194 0.03 33.40 -10.75
N THR A 195 -1.14 33.92 -10.39
CA THR A 195 -1.56 34.08 -8.99
C THR A 195 -2.95 33.52 -8.71
N GLY A 196 -3.49 32.72 -9.63
CA GLY A 196 -4.81 32.10 -9.48
C GLY A 196 -5.98 32.98 -9.87
N THR A 197 -5.74 34.13 -10.50
CA THR A 197 -6.76 35.12 -10.83
C THR A 197 -7.35 34.95 -12.23
N GLU A 198 -6.75 34.08 -13.08
CA GLU A 198 -7.16 33.87 -14.49
C GLU A 198 -7.11 35.11 -15.35
N ALA A 199 -6.34 36.18 -14.94
CA ALA A 199 -6.33 37.47 -15.56
C ALA A 199 -5.98 37.43 -17.07
N SER A 200 -4.99 36.61 -17.48
CA SER A 200 -4.63 36.45 -18.88
C SER A 200 -5.76 35.85 -19.72
N PHE A 201 -6.55 34.96 -19.16
CA PHE A 201 -7.71 34.37 -19.83
C PHE A 201 -8.90 35.33 -19.85
N MET A 202 -9.06 36.17 -18.82
CA MET A 202 -10.03 37.30 -18.87
C MET A 202 -9.74 38.23 -20.01
N ASP A 203 -8.47 38.55 -20.27
CA ASP A 203 -8.08 39.38 -21.43
C ASP A 203 -8.34 38.66 -22.77
N LEU A 204 -8.00 37.38 -22.87
CA LEU A 204 -8.21 36.57 -24.08
C LEU A 204 -9.68 36.40 -24.47
N PHE A 205 -10.57 36.30 -23.46
CA PHE A 205 -12.01 36.13 -23.66
C PHE A 205 -12.84 37.41 -23.44
N ASP A 206 -12.21 38.60 -23.58
CA ASP A 206 -12.89 39.90 -23.47
C ASP A 206 -13.73 40.04 -22.18
N GLY A 207 -13.26 39.51 -21.06
CA GLY A 207 -13.95 39.57 -19.77
C GLY A 207 -15.02 38.50 -19.55
N ASP A 208 -15.16 37.51 -20.42
CA ASP A 208 -16.16 36.44 -20.31
C ASP A 208 -15.68 35.30 -19.38
N GLY A 209 -15.95 35.43 -18.09
CA GLY A 209 -15.63 34.41 -17.10
C GLY A 209 -16.31 33.07 -17.31
N ALA A 210 -17.51 33.05 -17.95
CA ALA A 210 -18.20 31.79 -18.22
C ALA A 210 -17.45 30.93 -19.26
N LYS A 211 -16.80 31.57 -20.24
CA LYS A 211 -15.92 30.83 -21.15
C LYS A 211 -14.68 30.24 -20.45
N ILE A 212 -14.13 30.93 -19.47
CA ILE A 212 -12.99 30.42 -18.69
C ILE A 212 -13.41 29.21 -17.86
N ASP A 213 -14.57 29.25 -17.21
CA ASP A 213 -15.13 28.11 -16.48
C ASP A 213 -15.36 26.91 -17.41
N GLU A 214 -15.93 27.14 -18.60
CA GLU A 214 -16.15 26.09 -19.59
C GLU A 214 -14.84 25.53 -20.16
N MET A 215 -13.82 26.38 -20.41
CA MET A 215 -12.48 25.94 -20.79
C MET A 215 -11.87 24.99 -19.75
N ASN A 216 -11.88 25.39 -18.50
CA ASN A 216 -11.39 24.57 -17.40
C ASN A 216 -12.16 23.25 -17.28
N ARG A 217 -13.49 23.26 -17.46
CA ARG A 217 -14.34 22.08 -17.47
C ARG A 217 -13.98 21.11 -18.61
N GLN A 218 -13.81 21.63 -19.83
CA GLN A 218 -13.43 20.80 -21.01
C GLN A 218 -12.08 20.13 -20.79
N ILE A 219 -11.07 20.88 -20.35
CA ILE A 219 -9.74 20.34 -20.10
C ILE A 219 -9.77 19.29 -18.99
N ALA A 220 -10.41 19.58 -17.85
CA ALA A 220 -10.50 18.62 -16.75
C ALA A 220 -11.21 17.32 -17.17
N ALA A 221 -12.31 17.42 -17.92
CA ALA A 221 -13.07 16.28 -18.42
C ALA A 221 -12.25 15.40 -19.37
N GLU A 222 -11.42 15.98 -20.24
CA GLU A 222 -10.53 15.24 -21.15
C GLU A 222 -9.56 14.33 -20.40
N PHE A 223 -9.13 14.75 -19.21
CA PHE A 223 -8.28 13.95 -18.33
C PHE A 223 -9.08 13.15 -17.27
N GLY A 224 -10.41 13.14 -17.36
CA GLY A 224 -11.28 12.37 -16.47
C GLY A 224 -11.36 12.91 -15.04
N PHE A 225 -11.19 14.21 -14.85
CA PHE A 225 -11.47 14.88 -13.58
C PHE A 225 -12.85 15.55 -13.65
N GLU A 226 -13.64 15.35 -12.61
CA GLU A 226 -14.99 15.91 -12.53
C GLU A 226 -14.98 17.39 -12.14
N GLN A 227 -13.94 17.82 -11.40
CA GLN A 227 -13.87 19.14 -10.80
C GLN A 227 -12.45 19.70 -10.82
N CYS A 228 -12.36 21.04 -11.00
CA CYS A 228 -11.19 21.80 -10.63
C CYS A 228 -11.29 22.31 -9.19
N TYR A 229 -10.16 22.69 -8.59
CA TYR A 229 -10.17 23.45 -7.33
C TYR A 229 -10.89 24.77 -7.55
N ALA A 230 -11.80 25.15 -6.66
CA ALA A 230 -12.56 26.40 -6.78
C ALA A 230 -11.67 27.64 -6.68
N VAL A 231 -10.65 27.61 -5.84
CA VAL A 231 -9.64 28.66 -5.69
C VAL A 231 -8.26 28.04 -5.53
N CYS A 232 -7.26 28.64 -6.16
CA CYS A 232 -5.86 28.26 -6.07
C CYS A 232 -4.98 29.53 -6.13
N GLY A 233 -3.72 29.40 -5.71
CA GLY A 233 -2.67 30.29 -6.15
C GLY A 233 -2.20 29.89 -7.55
N GLN A 234 -0.90 29.93 -7.79
CA GLN A 234 -0.32 29.43 -9.05
C GLN A 234 -0.36 27.90 -9.15
N THR A 235 -0.33 27.20 -8.01
CA THR A 235 -0.27 25.74 -7.88
C THR A 235 -1.56 25.20 -7.27
N TYR A 236 -1.79 23.89 -7.41
CA TYR A 236 -2.79 23.22 -6.58
C TYR A 236 -2.32 23.20 -5.11
N PRO A 237 -3.25 23.10 -4.13
CA PRO A 237 -2.88 23.05 -2.72
C PRO A 237 -1.97 21.84 -2.43
N ARG A 238 -0.74 22.06 -1.98
CA ARG A 238 0.23 20.99 -1.65
C ARG A 238 -0.25 20.05 -0.55
N LYS A 239 -1.37 20.37 0.07
CA LYS A 239 -2.11 19.48 0.96
C LYS A 239 -2.56 18.18 0.25
N ALA A 240 -2.74 18.21 -1.08
CA ALA A 240 -3.04 17.02 -1.87
C ALA A 240 -1.87 16.02 -1.84
N ASP A 241 -0.64 16.49 -2.02
CA ASP A 241 0.56 15.64 -1.93
C ASP A 241 0.70 15.00 -0.54
N SER A 242 0.43 15.78 0.51
CA SER A 242 0.44 15.29 1.89
C SER A 242 -0.59 14.18 2.10
N ARG A 243 -1.80 14.30 1.54
CA ARG A 243 -2.81 13.23 1.59
C ARG A 243 -2.34 11.98 0.86
N ILE A 244 -1.78 12.13 -0.33
CA ILE A 244 -1.29 11.01 -1.14
C ILE A 244 -0.18 10.25 -0.38
N LEU A 245 0.88 10.92 0.06
CA LEU A 245 1.99 10.24 0.73
C LEU A 245 1.59 9.67 2.09
N ASN A 246 0.65 10.29 2.82
CA ASN A 246 0.11 9.73 4.05
C ASN A 246 -0.66 8.43 3.78
N CYS A 247 -1.47 8.38 2.73
CA CYS A 247 -2.17 7.17 2.31
C CYS A 247 -1.18 6.05 1.95
N LEU A 248 -0.14 6.34 1.16
CA LEU A 248 0.91 5.36 0.83
C LEU A 248 1.66 4.90 2.08
N SER A 249 1.92 5.79 3.02
CA SER A 249 2.53 5.47 4.31
C SER A 249 1.65 4.56 5.17
N ALA A 250 0.32 4.72 5.14
CA ALA A 250 -0.62 3.86 5.85
C ALA A 250 -0.56 2.42 5.30
N ILE A 251 -0.59 2.25 3.98
CA ILE A 251 -0.39 0.95 3.33
C ILE A 251 0.93 0.29 3.76
N ALA A 252 2.01 1.08 3.81
CA ALA A 252 3.30 0.59 4.27
C ALA A 252 3.27 0.10 5.73
N GLN A 253 2.54 0.78 6.62
CA GLN A 253 2.38 0.38 8.02
C GLN A 253 1.68 -0.98 8.14
N SER A 254 0.59 -1.19 7.40
CA SER A 254 -0.16 -2.44 7.39
C SER A 254 0.67 -3.61 6.84
N CYS A 255 1.37 -3.38 5.73
CA CYS A 255 2.29 -4.38 5.18
C CYS A 255 3.46 -4.68 6.13
N TYR A 256 3.98 -3.67 6.83
CA TYR A 256 5.03 -3.84 7.84
C TYR A 256 4.56 -4.70 9.01
N ARG A 257 3.37 -4.45 9.53
CA ARG A 257 2.76 -5.26 10.60
C ARG A 257 2.64 -6.72 10.16
N MET A 258 2.02 -6.99 9.02
CA MET A 258 1.87 -8.33 8.46
C MET A 258 3.22 -9.03 8.30
N ALA A 259 4.19 -8.36 7.68
CA ALA A 259 5.52 -8.94 7.44
C ALA A 259 6.28 -9.22 8.75
N ASN A 260 6.12 -8.40 9.79
CA ASN A 260 6.67 -8.67 11.11
C ASN A 260 6.07 -9.92 11.75
N ASP A 261 4.75 -10.08 11.71
CA ASP A 261 4.08 -11.27 12.22
C ASP A 261 4.58 -12.53 11.48
N ILE A 262 4.71 -12.47 10.16
CA ILE A 262 5.24 -13.59 9.34
C ILE A 262 6.67 -13.94 9.77
N ARG A 263 7.54 -12.95 10.00
CA ARG A 263 8.92 -13.18 10.49
C ARG A 263 8.95 -13.90 11.84
N LEU A 264 8.07 -13.52 12.78
CA LEU A 264 7.94 -14.16 14.08
C LEU A 264 7.39 -15.60 13.94
N LEU A 265 6.37 -15.78 13.10
CA LEU A 265 5.80 -17.11 12.84
C LEU A 265 6.80 -18.04 12.13
N GLN A 266 7.66 -17.50 11.27
CA GLN A 266 8.72 -18.26 10.61
C GLN A 266 9.86 -18.62 11.58
N HIS A 267 10.19 -17.74 12.53
CA HIS A 267 11.10 -18.07 13.64
C HIS A 267 10.60 -19.29 14.40
N ASP A 268 9.30 -19.35 14.71
CA ASP A 268 8.65 -20.47 15.38
C ASP A 268 8.36 -21.65 14.44
N ARG A 269 8.72 -21.56 13.17
CA ARG A 269 8.47 -22.56 12.13
C ARG A 269 7.00 -22.90 11.90
N GLN A 270 6.09 -21.99 12.25
CA GLN A 270 4.64 -22.21 12.13
C GLN A 270 4.15 -21.84 10.73
N VAL A 271 4.55 -20.67 10.22
CA VAL A 271 4.21 -20.17 8.88
C VAL A 271 5.49 -19.64 8.23
N GLU A 272 5.68 -19.97 6.97
CA GLU A 272 6.87 -19.57 6.21
C GLU A 272 6.46 -18.81 4.94
N GLU A 273 7.26 -17.80 4.55
CA GLU A 273 7.14 -17.18 3.23
C GLU A 273 7.60 -18.15 2.13
N PRO A 274 7.20 -17.94 0.86
CA PRO A 274 7.60 -18.83 -0.24
C PRO A 274 9.12 -18.84 -0.42
N PHE A 275 9.64 -20.02 -0.76
CA PHE A 275 11.06 -20.25 -0.99
C PHE A 275 11.24 -20.95 -2.34
N GLU A 276 11.93 -20.28 -3.28
CA GLU A 276 12.13 -20.80 -4.62
C GLU A 276 13.06 -22.04 -4.64
N LYS A 277 12.80 -22.95 -5.58
CA LYS A 277 13.56 -24.22 -5.69
C LYS A 277 15.08 -24.04 -5.74
N ASN A 278 15.53 -22.97 -6.37
CA ASN A 278 16.96 -22.67 -6.55
C ASN A 278 17.45 -21.52 -5.65
N GLN A 279 16.61 -21.04 -4.74
CA GLN A 279 16.94 -19.94 -3.85
C GLN A 279 17.98 -20.40 -2.82
N ILE A 280 19.01 -19.58 -2.59
CA ILE A 280 20.00 -19.78 -1.53
C ILE A 280 19.62 -18.91 -0.34
N GLY A 281 19.20 -19.51 0.75
CA GLY A 281 18.80 -18.79 1.97
C GLY A 281 19.98 -18.29 2.81
N SER A 282 21.16 -18.91 2.67
CA SER A 282 22.37 -18.53 3.39
C SER A 282 23.61 -19.03 2.66
N SER A 283 24.64 -18.19 2.58
CA SER A 283 25.94 -18.55 2.00
C SER A 283 26.73 -19.58 2.83
N ALA A 284 26.43 -19.68 4.13
CA ALA A 284 27.17 -20.54 5.07
C ALA A 284 26.38 -21.76 5.56
N MET A 285 25.04 -21.67 5.60
CA MET A 285 24.17 -22.71 6.19
C MET A 285 23.05 -23.06 5.21
N ALA A 286 23.23 -24.14 4.44
CA ALA A 286 22.35 -24.52 3.34
C ALA A 286 20.88 -24.80 3.77
N TYR A 287 20.65 -25.21 5.03
CA TYR A 287 19.31 -25.48 5.56
C TYR A 287 18.55 -24.22 5.97
N LYS A 288 19.22 -23.06 6.08
CA LYS A 288 18.66 -21.84 6.64
C LYS A 288 17.76 -21.14 5.61
N ARG A 289 16.50 -20.98 5.96
CA ARG A 289 15.50 -20.23 5.18
C ARG A 289 15.21 -18.91 5.86
N ASN A 290 15.77 -17.83 5.34
CA ASN A 290 15.56 -16.50 5.88
C ASN A 290 14.26 -15.90 5.30
N PRO A 291 13.46 -15.17 6.09
CA PRO A 291 12.28 -14.46 5.60
C PRO A 291 12.67 -13.16 4.87
N MET A 292 13.46 -13.28 3.79
CA MET A 292 14.13 -12.13 3.14
C MET A 292 13.14 -11.19 2.47
N ARG A 293 12.00 -11.70 1.97
CA ARG A 293 10.95 -10.90 1.37
C ARG A 293 10.22 -10.08 2.43
N SER A 294 9.84 -10.71 3.53
CA SER A 294 9.23 -10.03 4.68
C SER A 294 10.18 -9.02 5.33
N GLU A 295 11.47 -9.32 5.42
CA GLU A 295 12.50 -8.36 5.89
C GLU A 295 12.59 -7.15 4.95
N ARG A 296 12.50 -7.36 3.65
CA ARG A 296 12.53 -6.29 2.64
C ARG A 296 11.26 -5.42 2.71
N ILE A 297 10.07 -6.02 2.86
CA ILE A 297 8.84 -5.28 3.13
C ILE A 297 9.03 -4.37 4.35
N CYS A 298 9.53 -4.90 5.46
CA CYS A 298 9.76 -4.12 6.67
C CYS A 298 10.75 -2.96 6.45
N SER A 299 11.82 -3.17 5.67
CA SER A 299 12.83 -2.14 5.44
C SER A 299 12.34 -1.03 4.51
N LEU A 300 11.66 -1.38 3.41
CA LEU A 300 11.05 -0.41 2.49
C LEU A 300 9.92 0.38 3.16
N SER A 301 9.12 -0.26 4.01
CA SER A 301 8.06 0.42 4.76
C SER A 301 8.61 1.52 5.66
N ARG A 302 9.76 1.30 6.33
CA ARG A 302 10.40 2.36 7.13
C ARG A 302 10.87 3.53 6.28
N TYR A 303 11.40 3.23 5.09
CA TYR A 303 11.79 4.28 4.14
C TYR A 303 10.57 5.12 3.73
N LEU A 304 9.49 4.49 3.30
CA LEU A 304 8.27 5.19 2.86
C LEU A 304 7.63 6.01 3.99
N MET A 305 7.56 5.46 5.20
CA MET A 305 7.03 6.21 6.36
C MET A 305 7.86 7.48 6.66
N ALA A 306 9.19 7.40 6.50
CA ALA A 306 10.08 8.56 6.67
C ALA A 306 9.93 9.55 5.50
N ASP A 307 9.85 9.06 4.26
CA ASP A 307 9.67 9.90 3.07
C ASP A 307 8.36 10.67 3.11
N ALA A 308 7.29 10.07 3.60
CA ALA A 308 5.96 10.70 3.70
C ALA A 308 5.96 11.99 4.54
N MET A 309 6.94 12.19 5.41
CA MET A 309 7.08 13.42 6.19
C MET A 309 7.46 14.65 5.34
N ASN A 310 8.00 14.45 4.14
CA ASN A 310 8.35 15.54 3.23
C ASN A 310 7.12 16.37 2.81
N ALA A 311 6.02 15.71 2.45
CA ALA A 311 4.84 16.39 1.90
C ALA A 311 4.13 17.32 2.91
N PRO A 312 3.86 16.94 4.18
CA PRO A 312 3.28 17.88 5.15
C PRO A 312 4.21 19.06 5.45
N MET A 313 5.54 18.87 5.50
CA MET A 313 6.49 19.97 5.67
C MET A 313 6.41 20.94 4.49
N THR A 314 6.44 20.43 3.25
CA THR A 314 6.29 21.23 2.03
C THR A 314 4.95 21.96 1.97
N ALA A 315 3.85 21.29 2.34
CA ALA A 315 2.52 21.90 2.38
C ALA A 315 2.42 23.06 3.39
N SER A 316 3.26 23.09 4.41
CA SER A 316 3.25 24.10 5.47
C SER A 316 3.94 25.42 5.08
N VAL A 317 4.69 25.45 3.98
CA VAL A 317 5.54 26.61 3.61
C VAL A 317 5.26 27.15 2.19
N GLN A 318 4.00 27.22 1.79
CA GLN A 318 3.60 27.65 0.43
C GLN A 318 3.53 29.19 0.22
N TRP A 319 4.06 29.99 1.06
CA TRP A 319 4.14 31.44 1.01
C TRP A 319 3.22 32.15 0.02
N LEU A 320 2.11 32.72 0.51
CA LEU A 320 1.15 33.49 -0.27
C LEU A 320 0.62 32.68 -1.47
N ALA A 321 0.91 33.08 -2.70
CA ALA A 321 0.40 32.42 -3.90
C ALA A 321 1.28 31.27 -4.40
N ARG A 322 2.60 31.29 -4.14
CA ARG A 322 3.57 30.24 -4.48
C ARG A 322 4.96 30.48 -3.88
N THR A 323 5.69 29.38 -3.61
CA THR A 323 7.15 29.32 -3.54
C THR A 323 7.69 28.19 -4.44
N VAL A 324 8.94 28.30 -4.94
CA VAL A 324 9.61 27.22 -5.70
C VAL A 324 10.32 26.22 -4.76
N ASP A 325 10.30 26.48 -3.48
CA ASP A 325 10.85 25.64 -2.42
C ASP A 325 10.29 24.20 -2.45
N ASP A 326 9.06 24.03 -2.89
CA ASP A 326 8.41 22.73 -3.05
C ASP A 326 9.03 21.86 -4.15
N SER A 327 9.55 22.46 -5.22
CA SER A 327 9.84 21.79 -6.49
C SER A 327 10.86 20.66 -6.38
N ALA A 328 12.04 20.92 -5.81
CA ALA A 328 13.10 19.92 -5.71
C ALA A 328 12.71 18.77 -4.77
N ASN A 329 12.08 19.08 -3.64
CA ASN A 329 11.62 18.08 -2.69
C ASN A 329 10.57 17.14 -3.32
N ARG A 330 9.54 17.70 -3.97
CA ARG A 330 8.45 16.94 -4.60
C ARG A 330 8.93 16.06 -5.76
N ARG A 331 9.93 16.50 -6.52
CA ARG A 331 10.52 15.74 -7.63
C ARG A 331 11.23 14.46 -7.16
N ILE A 332 11.56 14.38 -5.88
CA ILE A 332 12.17 13.19 -5.24
C ILE A 332 11.11 12.43 -4.45
N SER A 333 10.49 13.06 -3.44
CA SER A 333 9.62 12.41 -2.48
C SER A 333 8.38 11.78 -3.11
N MET A 334 7.72 12.45 -4.05
CA MET A 334 6.51 11.90 -4.65
C MET A 334 6.79 10.66 -5.51
N PRO A 335 7.68 10.68 -6.53
CA PRO A 335 7.99 9.48 -7.30
C PRO A 335 8.53 8.34 -6.43
N GLU A 336 9.47 8.59 -5.52
CA GLU A 336 10.04 7.56 -4.67
C GLU A 336 9.02 6.97 -3.70
N GLY A 337 8.07 7.75 -3.21
CA GLY A 337 6.94 7.27 -2.42
C GLY A 337 6.09 6.25 -3.19
N PHE A 338 5.73 6.55 -4.44
CA PHE A 338 4.98 5.63 -5.31
C PHE A 338 5.78 4.37 -5.66
N LEU A 339 7.05 4.52 -6.07
CA LEU A 339 7.93 3.39 -6.39
C LEU A 339 8.12 2.46 -5.19
N CYS A 340 8.24 3.04 -4.00
CA CYS A 340 8.40 2.28 -2.76
C CYS A 340 7.09 1.55 -2.37
N ALA A 341 5.93 2.19 -2.49
CA ALA A 341 4.63 1.56 -2.23
C ALA A 341 4.37 0.40 -3.19
N ASP A 342 4.68 0.57 -4.47
CA ASP A 342 4.62 -0.47 -5.49
C ASP A 342 5.50 -1.67 -5.12
N ALA A 343 6.75 -1.43 -4.77
CA ALA A 343 7.69 -2.47 -4.34
C ALA A 343 7.18 -3.25 -3.11
N ILE A 344 6.63 -2.56 -2.12
CA ILE A 344 6.05 -3.17 -0.91
C ILE A 344 4.86 -4.05 -1.26
N LEU A 345 3.93 -3.58 -2.08
CA LEU A 345 2.73 -4.33 -2.46
C LEU A 345 3.06 -5.54 -3.33
N ARG A 346 3.97 -5.43 -4.28
CA ARG A 346 4.45 -6.55 -5.10
C ARG A 346 5.10 -7.65 -4.25
N LEU A 347 5.97 -7.26 -3.31
CA LEU A 347 6.55 -8.21 -2.34
C LEU A 347 5.46 -8.86 -1.48
N SER A 348 4.48 -8.07 -1.02
CA SER A 348 3.37 -8.56 -0.20
C SER A 348 2.48 -9.53 -0.98
N GLN A 349 2.22 -9.31 -2.27
CA GLN A 349 1.51 -10.26 -3.11
C GLN A 349 2.26 -11.58 -3.24
N ASN A 350 3.55 -11.51 -3.54
CA ASN A 350 4.38 -12.70 -3.67
C ASN A 350 4.44 -13.52 -2.35
N VAL A 351 4.60 -12.84 -1.21
CA VAL A 351 4.60 -13.50 0.10
C VAL A 351 3.25 -14.14 0.39
N THR A 352 2.15 -13.41 0.20
CA THR A 352 0.80 -13.87 0.57
C THR A 352 0.24 -14.96 -0.34
N ASP A 353 0.67 -15.00 -1.62
CA ASP A 353 0.30 -16.08 -2.54
C ASP A 353 0.96 -17.41 -2.17
N GLY A 354 2.17 -17.36 -1.64
CA GLY A 354 2.99 -18.54 -1.33
C GLY A 354 3.14 -18.88 0.15
N LEU A 355 2.35 -18.30 1.06
CA LEU A 355 2.42 -18.63 2.49
C LEU A 355 2.21 -20.11 2.74
N HIS A 356 3.15 -20.74 3.44
CA HIS A 356 3.11 -22.15 3.81
C HIS A 356 2.90 -22.32 5.31
N VAL A 357 1.93 -23.15 5.69
CA VAL A 357 1.64 -23.50 7.09
C VAL A 357 2.20 -24.88 7.43
N ASN A 358 3.08 -24.95 8.41
CA ASN A 358 3.60 -26.20 8.95
C ASN A 358 2.62 -26.76 9.99
N GLU A 359 1.51 -27.34 9.54
CA GLU A 359 0.37 -27.73 10.39
C GLU A 359 0.76 -28.63 11.58
N LYS A 360 1.72 -29.54 11.40
CA LYS A 360 2.21 -30.40 12.50
C LYS A 360 2.97 -29.62 13.56
N ILE A 361 3.67 -28.56 13.19
CA ILE A 361 4.36 -27.67 14.14
C ILE A 361 3.32 -26.84 14.90
N VAL A 362 2.33 -26.29 14.16
CA VAL A 362 1.22 -25.53 14.74
C VAL A 362 0.44 -26.38 15.75
N ASP A 363 0.05 -27.61 15.39
CA ASP A 363 -0.65 -28.54 16.29
C ASP A 363 0.19 -28.86 17.52
N ARG A 364 1.48 -29.19 17.37
CA ARG A 364 2.38 -29.45 18.50
C ARG A 364 2.43 -28.26 19.45
N THR A 365 2.57 -27.03 18.93
CA THR A 365 2.62 -25.82 19.76
C THR A 365 1.29 -25.61 20.50
N CYS A 366 0.16 -25.87 19.86
CA CYS A 366 -1.14 -25.84 20.55
C CYS A 366 -1.19 -26.83 21.71
N ARG A 367 -0.81 -28.09 21.50
CA ARG A 367 -0.88 -29.17 22.50
C ARG A 367 0.03 -28.93 23.70
N GLU A 368 1.15 -28.23 23.51
CA GLU A 368 2.05 -27.87 24.61
C GLU A 368 1.38 -26.97 25.66
N TYR A 369 0.52 -26.04 25.23
CA TYR A 369 -0.16 -25.11 26.13
C TYR A 369 -1.64 -25.44 26.40
N LEU A 370 -2.20 -26.38 25.65
CA LEU A 370 -3.61 -26.73 25.75
C LEU A 370 -4.03 -27.20 27.18
N PRO A 371 -3.20 -27.93 27.94
CA PRO A 371 -3.54 -28.27 29.34
C PRO A 371 -3.83 -27.04 30.21
N PHE A 372 -3.07 -25.93 30.01
CA PHE A 372 -3.28 -24.68 30.73
C PHE A 372 -4.53 -23.94 30.25
N ILE A 373 -4.76 -23.94 28.93
CA ILE A 373 -5.92 -23.28 28.29
C ILE A 373 -7.21 -23.99 28.71
N ALA A 374 -7.18 -25.32 28.85
CA ALA A 374 -8.33 -26.15 29.20
C ALA A 374 -8.66 -26.19 30.72
N THR A 375 -7.87 -25.53 31.56
CA THR A 375 -8.05 -25.60 33.02
C THR A 375 -9.44 -25.19 33.49
N GLU A 376 -10.08 -24.22 32.86
CA GLU A 376 -11.46 -23.83 33.18
C GLU A 376 -12.44 -24.96 32.86
N ASN A 377 -12.30 -25.61 31.72
CA ASN A 377 -13.15 -26.71 31.30
C ASN A 377 -12.95 -27.93 32.24
N LEU A 378 -11.68 -28.23 32.58
CA LEU A 378 -11.35 -29.30 33.55
C LEU A 378 -11.94 -29.01 34.93
N MET A 379 -11.87 -27.74 35.38
CA MET A 379 -12.48 -27.31 36.63
C MET A 379 -14.00 -27.53 36.62
N MET A 380 -14.66 -27.10 35.53
CA MET A 380 -16.13 -27.29 35.42
C MET A 380 -16.53 -28.72 35.34
N GLU A 381 -15.72 -29.60 34.74
CA GLU A 381 -15.97 -31.03 34.70
C GLU A 381 -15.78 -31.65 36.10
N GLY A 382 -14.77 -31.22 36.86
CA GLY A 382 -14.58 -31.60 38.27
C GLY A 382 -15.77 -31.16 39.15
N VAL A 383 -16.31 -29.97 38.91
CA VAL A 383 -17.52 -29.50 39.63
C VAL A 383 -18.74 -30.38 39.34
N LYS A 384 -18.96 -30.78 38.08
CA LYS A 384 -20.03 -31.70 37.70
C LYS A 384 -19.94 -33.07 38.43
N ARG A 385 -18.73 -33.47 38.77
CA ARG A 385 -18.43 -34.68 39.53
C ARG A 385 -18.53 -34.51 41.06
N GLY A 386 -18.94 -33.31 41.48
CA GLY A 386 -19.18 -33.01 42.93
C GLY A 386 -18.03 -32.27 43.64
N GLY A 387 -17.01 -31.83 42.88
CA GLY A 387 -15.91 -31.02 43.43
C GLY A 387 -16.34 -29.59 43.77
N ASP A 388 -15.70 -29.01 44.80
CA ASP A 388 -15.88 -27.62 45.17
C ASP A 388 -15.08 -26.70 44.20
N ARG A 389 -15.77 -25.74 43.56
CA ARG A 389 -15.16 -24.86 42.54
C ARG A 389 -13.96 -24.08 43.08
N GLN A 390 -14.00 -23.57 44.31
CA GLN A 390 -12.92 -22.78 44.88
C GLN A 390 -11.71 -23.64 45.22
N ALA A 391 -11.95 -24.82 45.76
CA ALA A 391 -10.89 -25.80 46.02
C ALA A 391 -10.21 -26.26 44.71
N LEU A 392 -11.00 -26.57 43.69
CA LEU A 392 -10.48 -26.96 42.38
C LEU A 392 -9.67 -25.83 41.73
N HIS A 393 -10.10 -24.59 41.86
CA HIS A 393 -9.36 -23.43 41.33
C HIS A 393 -7.98 -23.29 42.01
N GLU A 394 -7.90 -23.47 43.33
CA GLU A 394 -6.62 -23.38 44.08
C GLU A 394 -5.68 -24.52 43.71
N ILE A 395 -6.22 -25.74 43.52
CA ILE A 395 -5.46 -26.88 43.03
C ILE A 395 -4.89 -26.57 41.63
N ILE A 396 -5.73 -26.12 40.70
CA ILE A 396 -5.28 -25.71 39.35
C ILE A 396 -4.15 -24.71 39.45
N ARG A 397 -4.31 -23.65 40.25
CA ARG A 397 -3.30 -22.61 40.40
C ARG A 397 -1.96 -23.21 40.87
N THR A 398 -1.98 -24.03 41.90
CA THR A 398 -0.78 -24.65 42.47
C THR A 398 -0.11 -25.61 41.49
N CYS A 399 -0.88 -26.50 40.85
CA CYS A 399 -0.39 -27.45 39.85
C CYS A 399 0.16 -26.74 38.61
N SER A 400 -0.50 -25.67 38.14
CA SER A 400 -0.05 -24.87 36.97
C SER A 400 1.29 -24.19 37.25
N MET A 401 1.48 -23.61 38.43
CA MET A 401 2.75 -22.99 38.82
C MET A 401 3.89 -24.02 38.87
N ALA A 402 3.63 -25.20 39.42
CA ALA A 402 4.62 -26.31 39.52
C ALA A 402 4.96 -26.85 38.10
N ALA A 403 3.96 -27.07 37.24
CA ALA A 403 4.16 -27.51 35.86
C ALA A 403 4.96 -26.48 35.05
N THR A 404 4.62 -25.20 35.19
CA THR A 404 5.37 -24.09 34.50
C THR A 404 6.82 -24.02 34.95
N ALA A 405 7.11 -24.20 36.26
CA ALA A 405 8.46 -24.26 36.79
C ALA A 405 9.28 -25.38 36.15
N ARG A 406 8.66 -26.59 36.05
CA ARG A 406 9.28 -27.75 35.40
C ARG A 406 9.56 -27.52 33.92
N MET A 407 8.63 -26.92 33.19
CA MET A 407 8.84 -26.57 31.78
C MET A 407 10.01 -25.58 31.57
N LYS A 408 10.24 -24.68 32.54
CA LYS A 408 11.41 -23.75 32.50
C LYS A 408 12.76 -24.48 32.71
N GLU A 409 12.73 -25.67 33.24
CA GLU A 409 13.89 -26.57 33.36
C GLU A 409 14.09 -27.44 32.11
N GLY A 410 13.24 -27.26 31.09
CA GLY A 410 13.30 -28.02 29.84
C GLY A 410 12.54 -29.34 29.83
N GLU A 411 11.80 -29.61 30.89
CA GLU A 411 11.02 -30.84 31.04
C GLU A 411 9.63 -30.71 30.40
N PRO A 412 8.99 -31.80 29.95
CA PRO A 412 7.63 -31.77 29.43
C PRO A 412 6.61 -31.27 30.48
N CYS A 413 5.51 -30.67 29.97
CA CYS A 413 4.38 -30.29 30.81
C CYS A 413 3.74 -31.52 31.48
N ASP A 414 3.63 -31.49 32.81
CA ASP A 414 3.04 -32.57 33.61
C ASP A 414 1.76 -32.11 34.33
N LEU A 415 1.10 -31.04 33.85
CA LEU A 415 -0.06 -30.47 34.52
C LEU A 415 -1.21 -31.49 34.70
N LEU A 416 -1.51 -32.28 33.65
CA LEU A 416 -2.60 -33.26 33.70
C LEU A 416 -2.33 -34.35 34.70
N SER A 417 -1.10 -34.87 34.73
CA SER A 417 -0.70 -35.91 35.74
C SER A 417 -0.82 -35.39 37.17
N ARG A 418 -0.47 -34.10 37.40
CA ARG A 418 -0.64 -33.48 38.72
C ARG A 418 -2.10 -33.31 39.09
N LEU A 419 -2.94 -32.84 38.17
CA LEU A 419 -4.38 -32.69 38.43
C LEU A 419 -5.08 -34.03 38.65
N ALA A 420 -4.70 -35.08 37.91
CA ALA A 420 -5.23 -36.40 38.03
C ALA A 420 -4.85 -37.06 39.39
N ALA A 421 -3.70 -36.67 39.96
CA ALA A 421 -3.28 -37.12 41.28
C ALA A 421 -4.08 -36.48 42.43
N GLU A 422 -4.85 -35.43 42.18
CA GLU A 422 -5.67 -34.73 43.16
C GLU A 422 -7.08 -35.36 43.26
N PRO A 423 -7.42 -36.00 44.34
CA PRO A 423 -8.71 -36.72 44.47
C PRO A 423 -9.95 -35.85 44.26
N ALA A 424 -9.82 -34.53 44.53
CA ALA A 424 -10.89 -33.56 44.38
C ALA A 424 -11.40 -33.43 42.95
N PHE A 425 -10.59 -33.76 41.93
CA PHE A 425 -11.00 -33.72 40.51
C PHE A 425 -11.87 -34.90 40.11
N GLY A 426 -11.64 -36.07 40.72
CA GLY A 426 -12.39 -37.29 40.40
C GLY A 426 -12.26 -37.71 38.93
N MET A 427 -11.13 -37.37 38.27
CA MET A 427 -10.82 -37.68 36.88
C MET A 427 -9.46 -38.32 36.76
N THR A 428 -9.35 -39.29 35.87
CA THR A 428 -8.08 -39.84 35.44
C THR A 428 -7.41 -38.96 34.41
N GLU A 429 -6.09 -39.07 34.22
CA GLU A 429 -5.35 -38.36 33.20
C GLU A 429 -5.92 -38.62 31.80
N ALA A 430 -6.27 -39.86 31.48
CA ALA A 430 -6.88 -40.22 30.19
C ALA A 430 -8.25 -39.55 29.95
N GLU A 431 -9.06 -39.37 30.98
CA GLU A 431 -10.33 -38.64 30.89
C GLU A 431 -10.09 -37.13 30.68
N MET A 432 -9.03 -36.59 31.30
CA MET A 432 -8.64 -35.20 31.07
C MET A 432 -8.10 -34.99 29.65
N GLU A 433 -7.25 -35.90 29.15
CA GLU A 433 -6.76 -35.86 27.76
C GLU A 433 -7.88 -35.94 26.72
N ALA A 434 -8.93 -36.70 26.99
CA ALA A 434 -10.06 -36.86 26.06
C ALA A 434 -10.82 -35.57 25.78
N VAL A 435 -10.72 -34.55 26.63
CA VAL A 435 -11.35 -33.21 26.40
C VAL A 435 -10.38 -32.20 25.79
N LEU A 436 -9.13 -32.59 25.50
CA LEU A 436 -8.10 -31.73 24.95
C LEU A 436 -8.05 -31.80 23.41
N ASP A 437 -9.18 -31.56 22.74
CA ASP A 437 -9.17 -31.30 21.28
C ASP A 437 -9.00 -29.81 21.04
N PRO A 438 -7.92 -29.34 20.37
CA PRO A 438 -7.70 -27.93 20.09
C PRO A 438 -8.90 -27.25 19.41
N LYS A 439 -9.68 -27.99 18.61
CA LYS A 439 -10.86 -27.49 17.92
C LYS A 439 -11.97 -27.01 18.83
N LEU A 440 -12.02 -27.49 20.07
CA LEU A 440 -13.02 -27.09 21.05
C LEU A 440 -12.71 -25.73 21.70
N TYR A 441 -11.50 -25.18 21.46
CA TYR A 441 -11.00 -23.99 22.15
C TYR A 441 -10.77 -22.78 21.21
N ILE A 442 -11.22 -22.87 19.96
CA ILE A 442 -11.09 -21.79 18.97
C ILE A 442 -12.27 -20.81 18.95
N GLY A 443 -13.25 -21.02 19.83
CA GLY A 443 -14.43 -20.17 19.92
C GLY A 443 -15.17 -20.05 18.57
N ARG A 444 -15.52 -18.84 18.19
CA ARG A 444 -16.23 -18.52 16.94
C ARG A 444 -15.30 -18.11 15.78
N CYS A 445 -14.03 -18.52 15.79
CA CYS A 445 -13.08 -18.13 14.75
C CYS A 445 -13.56 -18.48 13.33
N PRO A 446 -14.05 -19.70 13.04
CA PRO A 446 -14.52 -20.03 11.69
C PRO A 446 -15.67 -19.14 11.21
N GLU A 447 -16.69 -18.93 12.06
CA GLU A 447 -17.84 -18.09 11.72
C GLU A 447 -17.47 -16.61 11.57
N GLN A 448 -16.50 -16.13 12.36
CA GLN A 448 -15.98 -14.77 12.22
C GLN A 448 -15.24 -14.59 10.90
N VAL A 449 -14.44 -15.58 10.49
CA VAL A 449 -13.76 -15.56 9.17
C VAL A 449 -14.79 -15.58 8.05
N ASP A 450 -15.80 -16.47 8.10
CA ASP A 450 -16.84 -16.54 7.08
C ASP A 450 -17.60 -15.22 6.94
N ALA A 451 -18.02 -14.63 8.06
CA ALA A 451 -18.73 -13.35 8.07
C ALA A 451 -17.87 -12.20 7.52
N PHE A 452 -16.58 -12.18 7.88
CA PHE A 452 -15.64 -11.18 7.38
C PHE A 452 -15.41 -11.33 5.86
N LEU A 453 -15.13 -12.55 5.39
CA LEU A 453 -14.91 -12.80 3.97
C LEU A 453 -16.15 -12.50 3.11
N ALA A 454 -17.36 -12.69 3.66
CA ALA A 454 -18.60 -12.29 2.97
C ALA A 454 -18.65 -10.78 2.68
N GLN A 455 -18.11 -9.94 3.56
CA GLN A 455 -18.00 -8.48 3.35
C GLN A 455 -16.91 -8.12 2.34
N VAL A 456 -15.82 -8.90 2.28
CA VAL A 456 -14.67 -8.63 1.42
C VAL A 456 -14.93 -9.05 -0.03
N ARG A 457 -15.62 -10.16 -0.27
CA ARG A 457 -15.86 -10.74 -1.61
C ARG A 457 -16.36 -9.74 -2.66
N PRO A 458 -17.31 -8.84 -2.40
CA PRO A 458 -17.75 -7.85 -3.39
C PRO A 458 -16.63 -6.91 -3.86
N LEU A 459 -15.67 -6.59 -2.99
CA LEU A 459 -14.56 -5.69 -3.29
C LEU A 459 -13.53 -6.35 -4.23
N LEU A 460 -13.48 -7.69 -4.25
CA LEU A 460 -12.51 -8.48 -5.00
C LEU A 460 -12.94 -8.76 -6.46
N SER A 461 -14.09 -8.26 -6.90
CA SER A 461 -14.55 -8.44 -8.28
C SER A 461 -13.55 -7.80 -9.26
N GLY A 462 -12.88 -8.62 -10.07
CA GLY A 462 -11.84 -8.17 -11.00
C GLY A 462 -10.44 -7.96 -10.40
N ALA A 463 -10.23 -8.33 -9.15
CA ALA A 463 -8.95 -8.14 -8.44
C ALA A 463 -7.85 -9.18 -8.78
N SER A 464 -8.10 -10.13 -9.68
CA SER A 464 -7.10 -11.14 -10.05
C SER A 464 -5.97 -10.50 -10.86
N ARG A 465 -4.76 -10.55 -10.34
CA ARG A 465 -3.53 -10.18 -11.05
C ARG A 465 -2.54 -11.34 -11.01
N GLU A 466 -1.67 -11.42 -12.02
CA GLU A 466 -0.52 -12.32 -11.95
C GLU A 466 0.37 -11.95 -10.78
N VAL A 467 0.85 -12.98 -10.07
CA VAL A 467 1.80 -12.79 -8.98
C VAL A 467 3.11 -12.28 -9.59
N PRO A 468 3.61 -11.12 -9.14
CA PRO A 468 4.79 -10.53 -9.76
C PRO A 468 6.04 -11.38 -9.52
N GLU A 469 6.85 -11.55 -10.56
CA GLU A 469 8.23 -12.00 -10.39
C GLU A 469 9.01 -10.98 -9.56
N ILE A 470 9.77 -11.48 -8.60
CA ILE A 470 10.56 -10.64 -7.70
C ILE A 470 12.03 -10.96 -7.87
N SER A 471 12.82 -9.94 -8.20
CA SER A 471 14.27 -10.00 -8.11
C SER A 471 14.69 -9.94 -6.63
N LEU A 472 15.17 -11.05 -6.10
CA LEU A 472 15.69 -11.17 -4.73
C LEU A 472 17.11 -10.61 -4.59
#